data_a4f94b908599c90134392562c373b1cd
#
_entry.id   a4f94b908599c90134392562c373b1cd
#
_cell.length_a   1.000
_cell.length_b   1.000
_cell.length_c   1.000
_cell.angle_alpha   90.00
_cell.angle_beta   90.00
_cell.angle_gamma   90.00
#
_symmetry.space_group_name_H-M   'P 1'
#
loop_
_entity.id
_entity.type
_entity.pdbx_description
1 polymer ?
#
loop_
_entity_poly.entity_id
_entity_poly.type
_entity_poly.pdbx_seq_one_letter_code
_entity_poly.pdbx_strand_id
1 'polypeptide(L)'
;MTTRTLDSYGFTDVDFVKVDVEGYEWFVLQGGVQLIELCRPVIQLEIVAPQCRKFDYRAEDLIAWMRDLDYRVCSKRDGWLDGVFTSSCKSDDSKGIYHDGRKRKGDMDLFFVPREQHTQLPPHLELFVQ
;
A
#
# COMPACT_ATOMS: atom_id res chain seq x y z
N MET A 1 9.33 22.70 12.77
CA MET A 1 8.89 22.17 11.45
C MET A 1 7.39 21.93 11.52
N THR A 2 6.63 22.44 10.57
CA THR A 2 5.17 22.29 10.52
C THR A 2 4.81 21.09 9.65
N THR A 3 4.11 20.12 10.21
CA THR A 3 3.61 18.96 9.47
C THR A 3 2.22 19.27 8.90
N ARG A 4 1.95 18.82 7.68
CA ARG A 4 0.66 18.98 7.01
C ARG A 4 0.16 17.64 6.48
N THR A 5 -1.14 17.45 6.47
CA THR A 5 -1.77 16.27 5.85
C THR A 5 -1.87 16.45 4.33
N LEU A 6 -1.96 15.35 3.59
CA LEU A 6 -2.18 15.41 2.14
C LEU A 6 -3.50 16.16 1.81
N ASP A 7 -4.54 15.90 2.57
CA ASP A 7 -5.84 16.54 2.37
C ASP A 7 -5.80 18.06 2.52
N SER A 8 -4.87 18.57 3.36
CA SER A 8 -4.73 20.01 3.57
C SER A 8 -4.22 20.80 2.36
N TYR A 9 -3.69 20.10 1.34
CA TYR A 9 -3.27 20.73 0.08
C TYR A 9 -4.42 20.93 -0.91
N GLY A 10 -5.55 20.26 -0.72
CA GLY A 10 -6.73 20.42 -1.57
C GLY A 10 -6.56 19.93 -3.01
N PHE A 11 -5.73 18.94 -3.24
CA PHE A 11 -5.56 18.36 -4.58
C PHE A 11 -6.85 17.69 -5.05
N THR A 12 -7.25 17.96 -6.30
CA THR A 12 -8.48 17.42 -6.90
C THR A 12 -8.26 16.62 -8.18
N ASP A 13 -7.01 16.53 -8.65
CA ASP A 13 -6.66 15.87 -9.90
C ASP A 13 -5.35 15.09 -9.72
N VAL A 14 -5.46 13.95 -9.02
CA VAL A 14 -4.31 13.09 -8.71
C VAL A 14 -4.58 11.69 -9.23
N ASP A 15 -3.75 11.23 -10.16
CA ASP A 15 -3.86 9.88 -10.76
C ASP A 15 -2.95 8.86 -10.08
N PHE A 16 -1.85 9.29 -9.50
CA PHE A 16 -0.86 8.42 -8.91
C PHE A 16 -0.21 9.03 -7.67
N VAL A 17 -0.05 8.21 -6.64
CA VAL A 17 0.65 8.59 -5.40
C VAL A 17 1.71 7.55 -5.09
N LYS A 18 2.96 7.97 -4.93
CA LYS A 18 4.01 7.14 -4.35
C LYS A 18 4.31 7.57 -2.93
N VAL A 19 4.30 6.63 -2.00
CA VAL A 19 4.66 6.86 -0.60
C VAL A 19 5.81 5.93 -0.22
N ASP A 20 6.89 6.54 0.23
CA ASP A 20 8.10 5.86 0.67
C ASP A 20 8.65 6.66 1.86
N VAL A 21 8.15 6.36 3.04
CA VAL A 21 8.41 7.14 4.28
C VAL A 21 8.86 6.26 5.45
N GLU A 22 9.43 5.11 5.12
CA GLU A 22 10.13 4.20 6.04
C GLU A 22 9.31 3.80 7.28
N GLY A 23 8.06 3.41 7.06
CA GLY A 23 7.14 2.92 8.10
C GLY A 23 6.03 3.91 8.46
N TYR A 24 6.06 5.14 7.96
CA TYR A 24 5.05 6.16 8.25
C TYR A 24 3.89 6.17 7.23
N GLU A 25 3.81 5.16 6.36
CA GLU A 25 2.84 5.06 5.24
C GLU A 25 1.40 5.13 5.72
N TRP A 26 1.07 4.44 6.82
CA TRP A 26 -0.26 4.43 7.42
C TRP A 26 -0.77 5.85 7.71
N PHE A 27 0.08 6.66 8.33
CA PHE A 27 -0.29 8.01 8.74
C PHE A 27 -0.39 8.98 7.56
N VAL A 28 0.45 8.79 6.54
CA VAL A 28 0.35 9.55 5.29
C VAL A 28 -0.97 9.26 4.60
N LEU A 29 -1.37 7.99 4.50
CA LEU A 29 -2.64 7.60 3.89
C LEU A 29 -3.85 8.10 4.68
N GLN A 30 -3.80 8.00 6.01
CA GLN A 30 -4.88 8.54 6.87
C GLN A 30 -5.02 10.06 6.72
N GLY A 31 -3.91 10.77 6.55
CA GLY A 31 -3.92 12.20 6.27
C GLY A 31 -4.33 12.56 4.83
N GLY A 32 -4.59 11.57 3.98
CA GLY A 32 -4.99 11.72 2.58
C GLY A 32 -6.31 11.03 2.23
N VAL A 33 -7.15 10.71 3.21
CA VAL A 33 -8.40 9.96 2.98
C VAL A 33 -9.32 10.68 2.00
N GLN A 34 -9.50 11.99 2.14
CA GLN A 34 -10.36 12.77 1.23
C GLN A 34 -9.82 12.76 -0.19
N LEU A 35 -8.50 12.92 -0.36
CA LEU A 35 -7.84 12.82 -1.65
C LEU A 35 -8.05 11.43 -2.26
N ILE A 36 -7.85 10.37 -1.47
CA ILE A 36 -8.01 8.98 -1.93
C ILE A 36 -9.45 8.72 -2.38
N GLU A 37 -10.43 9.18 -1.62
CA GLU A 37 -11.84 9.00 -1.96
C GLU A 37 -12.26 9.83 -3.16
N LEU A 38 -11.77 11.06 -3.27
CA LEU A 38 -12.12 11.98 -4.35
C LEU A 38 -11.44 11.62 -5.67
N CYS A 39 -10.13 11.43 -5.64
CA CYS A 39 -9.32 11.25 -6.86
C CYS A 39 -9.19 9.79 -7.27
N ARG A 40 -9.34 8.85 -6.34
CA ARG A 40 -9.16 7.41 -6.59
C ARG A 40 -7.84 7.09 -7.30
N PRO A 41 -6.70 7.60 -6.82
CA PRO A 41 -5.41 7.39 -7.48
C PRO A 41 -4.94 5.95 -7.35
N VAL A 42 -4.08 5.51 -8.25
CA VAL A 42 -3.23 4.34 -8.00
C VAL A 42 -2.18 4.74 -6.97
N ILE A 43 -1.96 3.90 -5.95
CA ILE A 43 -1.04 4.20 -4.86
C ILE A 43 0.05 3.13 -4.81
N GLN A 44 1.30 3.56 -4.87
CA GLN A 44 2.47 2.71 -4.65
C GLN A 44 3.01 2.93 -3.24
N LEU A 45 3.15 1.84 -2.49
CA LEU A 45 3.75 1.84 -1.16
C LEU A 45 4.91 0.87 -1.10
N GLU A 46 6.01 1.28 -0.47
CA GLU A 46 7.03 0.35 -0.01
C GLU A 46 6.69 -0.06 1.43
N ILE A 47 6.25 -1.31 1.61
CA ILE A 47 5.84 -1.81 2.91
C ILE A 47 6.93 -2.72 3.48
N VAL A 48 7.46 -2.33 4.63
CA VAL A 48 8.47 -3.08 5.39
C VAL A 48 7.89 -3.41 6.76
N ALA A 49 7.53 -4.66 6.99
CA ALA A 49 6.82 -5.07 8.21
C ALA A 49 7.51 -4.65 9.53
N PRO A 50 8.85 -4.76 9.68
CA PRO A 50 9.54 -4.26 10.86
C PRO A 50 9.40 -2.75 11.08
N GLN A 51 9.38 -1.96 10.00
CA GLN A 51 9.19 -0.51 10.10
C GLN A 51 7.77 -0.15 10.53
N CYS A 52 6.76 -0.85 10.02
CA CYS A 52 5.37 -0.67 10.45
C CYS A 52 5.23 -0.88 11.96
N ARG A 53 5.84 -1.93 12.50
CA ARG A 53 5.79 -2.23 13.93
C ARG A 53 6.43 -1.17 14.82
N LYS A 54 7.42 -0.42 14.33
CA LYS A 54 8.00 0.71 15.07
C LYS A 54 6.98 1.81 15.34
N PHE A 55 5.93 1.88 14.53
CA PHE A 55 4.86 2.86 14.62
C PHE A 55 3.53 2.26 15.10
N ASP A 56 3.60 1.10 15.79
CA ASP A 56 2.48 0.43 16.44
C ASP A 56 1.33 0.01 15.52
N TYR A 57 1.63 -0.31 14.25
CA TYR A 57 0.65 -0.93 13.35
C TYR A 57 1.27 -2.09 12.58
N ARG A 58 0.41 -2.92 12.01
CA ARG A 58 0.80 -4.08 11.20
C ARG A 58 0.54 -3.79 9.73
N ALA A 59 1.41 -4.32 8.88
CA ALA A 59 1.25 -4.19 7.42
C ALA A 59 -0.10 -4.73 6.94
N GLU A 60 -0.58 -5.84 7.54
CA GLU A 60 -1.89 -6.41 7.23
C GLU A 60 -3.06 -5.46 7.52
N ASP A 61 -2.94 -4.65 8.58
CA ASP A 61 -3.99 -3.69 8.95
C ASP A 61 -4.10 -2.58 7.90
N LEU A 62 -2.96 -2.11 7.39
CA LEU A 62 -2.92 -1.14 6.30
C LEU A 62 -3.54 -1.72 5.02
N ILE A 63 -3.18 -2.95 4.67
CA ILE A 63 -3.71 -3.63 3.48
C ILE A 63 -5.22 -3.83 3.60
N ALA A 64 -5.69 -4.28 4.77
CA ALA A 64 -7.13 -4.45 5.04
C ALA A 64 -7.88 -3.12 4.91
N TRP A 65 -7.33 -2.06 5.46
CA TRP A 65 -7.92 -0.71 5.38
C TRP A 65 -8.02 -0.21 3.94
N MET A 66 -7.00 -0.44 3.10
CA MET A 66 -7.04 -0.10 1.68
C MET A 66 -8.10 -0.92 0.93
N ARG A 67 -8.27 -2.20 1.29
CA ARG A 67 -9.33 -3.05 0.72
C ARG A 67 -10.73 -2.57 1.11
N ASP A 68 -10.90 -2.07 2.34
CA ASP A 68 -12.15 -1.47 2.79
C ASP A 68 -12.50 -0.18 2.03
N LEU A 69 -11.49 0.52 1.50
CA LEU A 69 -11.65 1.64 0.56
C LEU A 69 -11.86 1.20 -0.90
N ASP A 70 -12.12 -0.08 -1.12
CA ASP A 70 -12.37 -0.67 -2.43
C ASP A 70 -11.18 -0.60 -3.40
N TYR A 71 -9.98 -0.90 -2.86
CA TYR A 71 -8.75 -1.07 -3.63
C TYR A 71 -8.37 -2.54 -3.74
N ARG A 72 -7.85 -2.94 -4.90
CA ARG A 72 -7.13 -4.19 -5.05
C ARG A 72 -5.63 -3.96 -4.87
N VAL A 73 -4.95 -5.01 -4.45
CA VAL A 73 -3.51 -4.97 -4.20
C VAL A 73 -2.80 -5.84 -5.23
N CYS A 74 -1.71 -5.34 -5.79
CA CYS A 74 -0.81 -6.15 -6.59
C CYS A 74 0.65 -5.85 -6.25
N SER A 75 1.53 -6.80 -6.54
CA SER A 75 2.97 -6.58 -6.51
C SER A 75 3.57 -6.77 -7.90
N LYS A 76 4.67 -6.08 -8.15
CA LYS A 76 5.45 -6.25 -9.37
C LYS A 76 5.89 -7.70 -9.60
N ARG A 77 6.14 -8.42 -8.50
CA ARG A 77 6.69 -9.78 -8.52
C ARG A 77 5.62 -10.84 -8.74
N ASP A 78 4.43 -10.65 -8.15
CA ASP A 78 3.45 -11.73 -7.96
C ASP A 78 2.09 -11.43 -8.61
N GLY A 79 1.93 -10.29 -9.23
CA GLY A 79 0.65 -9.86 -9.80
C GLY A 79 -0.39 -9.52 -8.74
N TRP A 80 -1.66 -9.84 -9.00
CA TRP A 80 -2.76 -9.58 -8.07
C TRP A 80 -2.66 -10.43 -6.79
N LEU A 81 -2.82 -9.77 -5.67
CA LEU A 81 -2.70 -10.34 -4.34
C LEU A 81 -4.07 -10.31 -3.66
N ASP A 82 -4.92 -11.28 -3.98
CA ASP A 82 -6.29 -11.35 -3.44
C ASP A 82 -6.38 -12.20 -2.14
N GLY A 83 -5.29 -12.84 -1.74
CA GLY A 83 -5.21 -13.69 -0.56
C GLY A 83 -5.07 -12.94 0.77
N VAL A 84 -4.93 -13.70 1.84
CA VAL A 84 -4.70 -13.17 3.19
C VAL A 84 -3.23 -12.89 3.40
N PHE A 85 -2.93 -11.71 3.93
CA PHE A 85 -1.58 -11.32 4.32
C PHE A 85 -1.40 -11.47 5.81
N THR A 86 -0.26 -12.04 6.20
CA THR A 86 0.16 -12.11 7.59
C THR A 86 1.62 -11.68 7.69
N SER A 87 1.95 -10.86 8.68
CA SER A 87 3.33 -10.54 9.01
C SER A 87 3.87 -11.49 10.08
N SER A 88 5.16 -11.79 10.03
CA SER A 88 5.80 -12.59 11.06
C SER A 88 5.86 -11.83 12.38
N CYS A 89 5.33 -12.44 13.44
CA CYS A 89 5.42 -11.91 14.81
C CYS A 89 6.71 -12.32 15.55
N LYS A 90 7.63 -13.01 14.89
CA LYS A 90 8.87 -13.48 15.51
C LYS A 90 9.95 -12.41 15.46
N SER A 91 10.80 -12.39 16.45
CA SER A 91 11.86 -11.40 16.65
C SER A 91 12.97 -11.40 15.59
N ASP A 92 12.98 -12.38 14.69
CA ASP A 92 13.87 -12.41 13.52
C ASP A 92 13.16 -11.71 12.35
N ASP A 93 13.25 -10.42 12.36
CA ASP A 93 12.43 -9.49 11.57
C ASP A 93 12.91 -9.24 10.15
N SER A 94 13.87 -10.01 9.66
CA SER A 94 14.27 -10.00 8.24
C SER A 94 13.20 -10.61 7.31
N LYS A 95 12.04 -11.00 7.86
CA LYS A 95 11.02 -11.77 7.17
C LYS A 95 9.80 -10.90 6.91
N GLY A 96 9.61 -10.55 5.66
CA GLY A 96 8.54 -9.70 5.20
C GLY A 96 7.12 -10.26 5.33
N ILE A 97 6.24 -9.73 4.54
CA ILE A 97 4.81 -10.10 4.45
C ILE A 97 4.67 -11.47 3.81
N TYR A 98 3.75 -12.28 4.32
CA TYR A 98 3.39 -13.58 3.77
C TYR A 98 2.15 -13.45 2.88
N HIS A 99 2.18 -14.15 1.76
CA HIS A 99 1.02 -14.31 0.88
C HIS A 99 0.82 -15.81 0.61
N ASP A 100 -0.42 -16.29 0.70
CA ASP A 100 -0.77 -17.71 0.48
C ASP A 100 0.10 -18.70 1.27
N GLY A 101 0.49 -18.35 2.49
CA GLY A 101 1.37 -19.16 3.33
C GLY A 101 2.83 -19.20 2.88
N ARG A 102 3.19 -18.51 1.80
CA ARG A 102 4.58 -18.43 1.32
C ARG A 102 5.31 -17.27 1.97
N LYS A 103 6.44 -17.61 2.57
CA LYS A 103 7.33 -16.63 3.19
C LYS A 103 8.07 -15.81 2.14
N ARG A 104 8.01 -14.49 2.27
CA ARG A 104 8.77 -13.56 1.43
C ARG A 104 9.78 -12.81 2.26
N LYS A 105 11.00 -12.70 1.75
CA LYS A 105 12.04 -11.87 2.35
C LYS A 105 12.03 -10.49 1.71
N GLY A 106 12.22 -9.47 2.53
CA GLY A 106 12.53 -8.12 2.10
C GLY A 106 11.31 -7.20 2.03
N ASP A 107 11.58 -6.06 1.48
CA ASP A 107 10.63 -5.00 1.30
C ASP A 107 9.65 -5.37 0.18
N MET A 108 8.40 -4.95 0.32
CA MET A 108 7.40 -5.17 -0.71
C MET A 108 6.94 -3.84 -1.29
N ASP A 109 7.22 -3.66 -2.57
CA ASP A 109 6.55 -2.66 -3.38
C ASP A 109 5.15 -3.17 -3.73
N LEU A 110 4.15 -2.56 -3.12
CA LEU A 110 2.75 -2.86 -3.39
C LEU A 110 2.09 -1.71 -4.15
N PHE A 111 1.27 -2.08 -5.13
CA PHE A 111 0.39 -1.17 -5.84
C PHE A 111 -1.04 -1.41 -5.40
N PHE A 112 -1.68 -0.34 -4.97
CA PHE A 112 -3.10 -0.32 -4.65
C PHE A 112 -3.83 0.33 -5.79
N VAL A 113 -4.71 -0.43 -6.44
CA VAL A 113 -5.44 -0.02 -7.64
C VAL A 113 -6.92 0.05 -7.31
N PRO A 114 -7.59 1.19 -7.55
CA PRO A 114 -9.04 1.27 -7.37
C PRO A 114 -9.73 0.14 -8.12
N ARG A 115 -10.69 -0.52 -7.48
CA ARG A 115 -11.35 -1.69 -8.07
C ARG A 115 -12.04 -1.38 -9.40
N GLU A 116 -12.57 -0.19 -9.54
CA GLU A 116 -13.18 0.31 -10.78
C GLU A 116 -12.19 0.48 -11.93
N GLN A 117 -10.89 0.60 -11.64
CA GLN A 117 -9.83 0.79 -12.63
C GLN A 117 -9.06 -0.50 -12.98
N HIS A 118 -9.35 -1.61 -12.31
CA HIS A 118 -8.55 -2.83 -12.45
C HIS A 118 -8.59 -3.43 -13.87
N THR A 119 -9.59 -3.08 -14.69
CA THR A 119 -9.71 -3.49 -16.08
C THR A 119 -8.98 -2.56 -17.05
N GLN A 120 -8.50 -1.42 -16.55
CA GLN A 120 -7.82 -0.37 -17.31
C GLN A 120 -6.57 0.10 -16.60
N LEU A 121 -5.70 -0.85 -16.26
CA LEU A 121 -4.39 -0.47 -15.71
C LEU A 121 -3.67 0.46 -16.68
N PRO A 122 -3.08 1.56 -16.20
CA PRO A 122 -2.20 2.37 -17.03
C PRO A 122 -1.14 1.49 -17.70
N PRO A 123 -0.79 1.72 -18.97
CA PRO A 123 0.13 0.84 -19.71
C PRO A 123 1.45 0.55 -19.01
N HIS A 124 1.95 1.49 -18.24
CA HIS A 124 3.18 1.31 -17.45
C HIS A 124 3.01 0.38 -16.24
N LEU A 125 1.79 0.15 -15.76
CA LEU A 125 1.49 -0.81 -14.71
C LEU A 125 1.13 -2.19 -15.26
N GLU A 126 0.64 -2.29 -16.49
CA GLU A 126 0.39 -3.57 -17.15
C GLU A 126 1.68 -4.40 -17.26
N LEU A 127 2.82 -3.74 -17.46
CA LEU A 127 4.14 -4.38 -17.48
C LEU A 127 4.52 -5.04 -16.14
N PHE A 128 3.89 -4.64 -15.04
CA PHE A 128 4.16 -5.17 -13.70
C PHE A 128 3.20 -6.28 -13.27
N VAL A 129 2.12 -6.48 -13.98
CA VAL A 129 1.04 -7.42 -13.64
C VAL A 129 1.05 -8.69 -14.50
N GLN A 130 1.88 -8.74 -15.51
CA GLN A 130 2.04 -9.90 -16.37
C GLN A 130 2.72 -11.08 -15.66
#